data_748fd6f075f9257ecf6d19699336dd80
#
_entry.id   748fd6f075f9257ecf6d19699336dd80
#
_cell.length_a   1.000
_cell.length_b   1.000
_cell.length_c   1.000
_cell.angle_alpha   90.00
_cell.angle_beta   90.00
_cell.angle_gamma   90.00
#
_symmetry.space_group_name_H-M   'P 1'
#
loop_
_entity.id
_entity.type
_entity.pdbx_description
1 polymer ?
#
loop_
_entity_poly.entity_id
_entity_poly.type
_entity_poly.pdbx_seq_one_letter_code
_entity_poly.pdbx_strand_id
1 'polypeptide(L)'
;MTDVIARMRENPKFHRFIQPVDTSIDFRDATYFLRKDGTMVFCEGYYHGIEKPLEERQVLSHIVFVPWNKQKPGPDYSRKDIFGQLYENITKEIMSNNPLDRFYPLQLERYQAIDPTQRDKNRPVYGLYKSLVPVSDLIGCFPTRHSLKAIIAKSGEEEAADNIRVVTDHTAELLGIETDQIGISGSLSLGTYVDPHDVDYVIYGTAAEVKRMVRFMQNLTDTEEKRRVREFGKYWPIRFWDWAGGEKFMICPFFSYIDPDEAPLRNFDCEDLGTAEISGRIIDDTHNSFNPTYLIIDEVKLDGQDCPDITRLILYHGGERGDWRDGYRFQARGNRVQIKTYRMEEGKRKPQEEFEALLVNNLDQVKKID
;
A
#
# COMPACT_ATOMS: atom_id res chain seq x y z
N MET A 1 10.52 2.69 -26.88
CA MET A 1 9.48 2.85 -25.82
C MET A 1 8.05 2.71 -26.36
N THR A 2 7.73 3.19 -27.54
CA THR A 2 6.39 3.07 -28.18
C THR A 2 5.91 1.63 -28.38
N ASP A 3 6.77 0.65 -28.35
CA ASP A 3 6.48 -0.75 -28.64
C ASP A 3 5.87 -1.54 -27.44
N VAL A 4 6.18 -1.18 -26.18
CA VAL A 4 5.69 -1.90 -24.98
C VAL A 4 4.17 -1.74 -24.83
N ILE A 5 3.68 -0.52 -24.82
CA ILE A 5 2.25 -0.20 -24.65
C ILE A 5 1.44 -0.71 -25.84
N ALA A 6 1.96 -0.60 -27.05
CA ALA A 6 1.32 -1.11 -28.26
C ALA A 6 1.09 -2.64 -28.13
N ARG A 7 2.12 -3.41 -27.76
CA ARG A 7 2.01 -4.86 -27.55
C ARG A 7 1.01 -5.23 -26.46
N MET A 8 1.01 -4.50 -25.34
CA MET A 8 0.03 -4.76 -24.27
C MET A 8 -1.41 -4.56 -24.75
N ARG A 9 -1.65 -3.53 -25.58
CA ARG A 9 -2.98 -3.23 -26.15
C ARG A 9 -3.47 -4.29 -27.13
N GLU A 10 -2.61 -5.09 -27.72
CA GLU A 10 -2.98 -6.23 -28.56
C GLU A 10 -3.55 -7.39 -27.72
N ASN A 11 -3.29 -7.42 -26.42
CA ASN A 11 -3.78 -8.47 -25.54
C ASN A 11 -5.20 -8.14 -25.04
N PRO A 12 -6.21 -9.00 -25.30
CA PRO A 12 -7.59 -8.76 -24.86
C PRO A 12 -7.74 -8.58 -23.34
N LYS A 13 -6.89 -9.24 -22.53
CA LYS A 13 -6.89 -9.09 -21.07
C LYS A 13 -6.53 -7.68 -20.65
N PHE A 14 -5.66 -6.98 -21.38
CA PHE A 14 -5.29 -5.61 -21.08
C PHE A 14 -6.52 -4.70 -20.96
N HIS A 15 -7.41 -4.74 -21.96
CA HIS A 15 -8.62 -3.92 -21.99
C HIS A 15 -9.65 -4.31 -20.92
N ARG A 16 -9.60 -5.55 -20.45
CA ARG A 16 -10.47 -6.04 -19.38
C ARG A 16 -10.10 -5.46 -18.01
N PHE A 17 -8.81 -5.25 -17.75
CA PHE A 17 -8.30 -4.84 -16.44
C PHE A 17 -8.00 -3.35 -16.31
N ILE A 18 -7.46 -2.73 -17.36
CA ILE A 18 -7.06 -1.33 -17.32
C ILE A 18 -8.29 -0.40 -17.37
N GLN A 19 -8.23 0.66 -16.57
CA GLN A 19 -9.17 1.78 -16.62
C GLN A 19 -8.43 3.08 -16.90
N PRO A 20 -9.05 4.07 -17.56
CA PRO A 20 -8.44 5.38 -17.73
C PRO A 20 -8.25 6.06 -16.37
N VAL A 21 -7.24 6.92 -16.28
CA VAL A 21 -7.04 7.78 -15.11
C VAL A 21 -7.80 9.08 -15.35
N ASP A 22 -8.88 9.28 -14.64
CA ASP A 22 -9.72 10.46 -14.71
C ASP A 22 -10.11 10.96 -13.30
N THR A 23 -10.94 11.96 -13.21
CA THR A 23 -11.38 12.56 -11.94
C THR A 23 -12.23 11.62 -11.07
N SER A 24 -12.81 10.57 -11.65
CA SER A 24 -13.56 9.55 -10.90
C SER A 24 -12.65 8.53 -10.21
N ILE A 25 -11.39 8.46 -10.62
CA ILE A 25 -10.41 7.59 -9.99
C ILE A 25 -10.00 8.19 -8.66
N ASP A 26 -10.37 7.50 -7.62
CA ASP A 26 -9.84 7.73 -6.30
C ASP A 26 -8.49 7.01 -6.20
N PHE A 27 -7.40 7.80 -6.09
CA PHE A 27 -6.05 7.27 -5.95
C PHE A 27 -5.90 6.62 -4.58
N ARG A 28 -6.23 5.32 -4.51
CA ARG A 28 -6.24 4.56 -3.27
C ARG A 28 -4.98 3.72 -3.13
N ASP A 29 -4.59 3.52 -1.89
CA ASP A 29 -3.55 2.56 -1.53
C ASP A 29 -3.79 1.20 -2.20
N ALA A 30 -2.71 0.51 -2.55
CA ALA A 30 -2.70 -0.79 -3.23
C ALA A 30 -3.22 -0.83 -4.69
N THR A 31 -3.44 0.32 -5.33
CA THR A 31 -3.79 0.41 -6.75
C THR A 31 -2.53 0.47 -7.62
N TYR A 32 -2.49 -0.30 -8.71
CA TYR A 32 -1.43 -0.18 -9.70
C TYR A 32 -1.77 0.87 -10.75
N PHE A 33 -0.74 1.61 -11.16
CA PHE A 33 -0.80 2.57 -12.27
C PHE A 33 0.24 2.22 -13.33
N LEU A 34 -0.16 2.36 -14.60
CA LEU A 34 0.71 2.15 -15.76
C LEU A 34 1.18 3.49 -16.32
N ARG A 35 2.49 3.66 -16.40
CA ARG A 35 3.12 4.85 -16.97
C ARG A 35 3.27 4.74 -18.48
N LYS A 36 3.48 5.89 -19.15
CA LYS A 36 3.73 6.01 -20.60
C LYS A 36 4.95 5.22 -21.08
N ASP A 37 5.94 5.01 -20.20
CA ASP A 37 7.14 4.21 -20.50
C ASP A 37 6.94 2.69 -20.31
N GLY A 38 5.75 2.28 -19.90
CA GLY A 38 5.42 0.89 -19.60
C GLY A 38 5.74 0.46 -18.16
N THR A 39 6.37 1.30 -17.36
CA THR A 39 6.62 1.00 -15.94
C THR A 39 5.31 0.98 -15.16
N MET A 40 5.17 0.04 -14.23
CA MET A 40 4.04 -0.01 -13.30
C MET A 40 4.48 0.39 -11.90
N VAL A 41 3.70 1.29 -11.29
CA VAL A 41 3.91 1.78 -9.95
C VAL A 41 2.72 1.40 -9.06
N PHE A 42 2.99 1.19 -7.78
CA PHE A 42 2.00 0.83 -6.77
C PHE A 42 1.73 2.04 -5.89
N CYS A 43 0.47 2.43 -5.78
CA CYS A 43 0.02 3.56 -4.98
C CYS A 43 0.22 3.32 -3.49
N GLU A 44 0.73 4.32 -2.80
CA GLU A 44 1.03 4.30 -1.37
C GLU A 44 0.27 5.39 -0.64
N GLY A 45 -0.77 4.99 0.09
CA GLY A 45 -1.58 5.92 0.88
C GLY A 45 -2.61 6.71 0.07
N TYR A 46 -3.00 7.88 0.58
CA TYR A 46 -4.18 8.64 0.13
C TYR A 46 -3.89 10.09 -0.25
N TYR A 47 -2.71 10.60 0.03
CA TYR A 47 -2.34 11.97 -0.31
C TYR A 47 -1.78 12.08 -1.73
N HIS A 48 -2.54 12.68 -2.62
CA HIS A 48 -2.21 12.79 -4.04
C HIS A 48 -2.51 14.17 -4.62
N GLY A 49 -2.61 15.21 -3.77
CA GLY A 49 -2.92 16.57 -4.21
C GLY A 49 -4.35 16.71 -4.73
N ILE A 50 -5.32 16.15 -4.02
CA ILE A 50 -6.74 16.16 -4.41
C ILE A 50 -7.34 17.56 -4.57
N GLU A 51 -6.73 18.56 -3.95
CA GLU A 51 -7.06 19.99 -4.05
C GLU A 51 -6.66 20.60 -5.39
N LYS A 52 -5.81 19.91 -6.15
CA LYS A 52 -5.29 20.37 -7.44
C LYS A 52 -6.11 19.82 -8.61
N PRO A 53 -6.10 20.49 -9.77
CA PRO A 53 -6.55 19.90 -11.02
C PRO A 53 -5.87 18.55 -11.28
N LEU A 54 -6.56 17.63 -11.96
CA LEU A 54 -6.07 16.25 -12.16
C LEU A 54 -4.65 16.21 -12.78
N GLU A 55 -4.39 17.04 -13.76
CA GLU A 55 -3.14 17.14 -14.50
C GLU A 55 -1.96 17.61 -13.64
N GLU A 56 -2.21 18.29 -12.51
CA GLU A 56 -1.21 18.77 -11.58
C GLU A 56 -0.97 17.81 -10.40
N ARG A 57 -1.77 16.74 -10.30
CA ARG A 57 -1.65 15.76 -9.22
C ARG A 57 -0.45 14.85 -9.43
N GLN A 58 0.02 14.31 -8.33
CA GLN A 58 1.09 13.31 -8.30
C GLN A 58 0.63 12.10 -7.49
N VAL A 59 1.00 10.91 -7.94
CA VAL A 59 0.75 9.67 -7.18
C VAL A 59 1.97 9.37 -6.34
N LEU A 60 1.79 9.32 -5.02
CA LEU A 60 2.77 8.78 -4.10
C LEU A 60 2.81 7.27 -4.28
N SER A 61 3.97 6.73 -4.63
CA SER A 61 4.07 5.34 -5.08
C SER A 61 5.45 4.74 -4.89
N HIS A 62 5.57 3.45 -5.13
CA HIS A 62 6.84 2.81 -5.41
C HIS A 62 6.77 2.01 -6.72
N ILE A 63 7.94 1.78 -7.32
CA ILE A 63 8.05 1.03 -8.56
C ILE A 63 7.92 -0.47 -8.27
N VAL A 64 7.12 -1.19 -9.09
CA VAL A 64 6.95 -2.64 -8.93
C VAL A 64 7.43 -3.40 -10.15
N PHE A 65 6.96 -3.03 -11.34
CA PHE A 65 7.27 -3.72 -12.57
C PHE A 65 7.92 -2.79 -13.59
N VAL A 66 9.03 -3.23 -14.16
CA VAL A 66 9.76 -2.54 -15.23
C VAL A 66 9.78 -3.42 -16.46
N PRO A 67 9.50 -2.89 -17.68
CA PRO A 67 9.62 -3.67 -18.89
C PRO A 67 11.02 -4.29 -19.00
N TRP A 68 11.05 -5.64 -19.13
CA TRP A 68 12.32 -6.35 -19.20
C TRP A 68 13.14 -5.95 -20.43
N ASN A 69 14.42 -5.74 -20.21
CA ASN A 69 15.38 -5.43 -21.26
C ASN A 69 16.41 -6.58 -21.38
N LYS A 70 16.49 -7.21 -22.53
CA LYS A 70 17.46 -8.28 -22.83
C LYS A 70 18.92 -7.89 -22.58
N GLN A 71 19.24 -6.60 -22.65
CA GLN A 71 20.61 -6.09 -22.44
C GLN A 71 21.01 -6.03 -20.96
N LYS A 72 20.03 -6.13 -20.03
CA LYS A 72 20.25 -6.17 -18.58
C LYS A 72 19.46 -7.34 -18.01
N PRO A 73 19.93 -8.59 -18.15
CA PRO A 73 19.21 -9.74 -17.62
C PRO A 73 19.23 -9.71 -16.10
N GLY A 74 18.06 -9.49 -15.51
CA GLY A 74 17.81 -9.78 -14.09
C GLY A 74 17.63 -11.29 -13.85
N PRO A 75 17.55 -11.75 -12.60
CA PRO A 75 17.34 -13.16 -12.28
C PRO A 75 15.98 -13.64 -12.81
N ASP A 76 15.95 -14.87 -13.33
CA ASP A 76 14.74 -15.43 -13.98
C ASP A 76 13.51 -15.49 -13.07
N TYR A 77 13.72 -15.66 -11.75
CA TYR A 77 12.63 -15.75 -10.78
C TYR A 77 11.88 -14.42 -10.56
N SER A 78 12.47 -13.29 -10.96
CA SER A 78 11.82 -11.98 -10.87
C SER A 78 11.02 -11.61 -12.11
N ARG A 79 11.05 -12.43 -13.17
CA ARG A 79 10.37 -12.14 -14.42
C ARG A 79 8.92 -12.56 -14.40
N LYS A 80 8.06 -11.74 -14.99
CA LYS A 80 6.62 -11.99 -15.12
C LYS A 80 6.11 -11.52 -16.47
N ASP A 81 5.32 -12.36 -17.14
CA ASP A 81 4.54 -11.93 -18.30
C ASP A 81 3.29 -11.20 -17.82
N ILE A 82 3.10 -9.96 -18.27
CA ILE A 82 1.91 -9.14 -18.00
C ILE A 82 1.41 -8.64 -19.36
N PHE A 83 0.27 -9.13 -19.78
CA PHE A 83 -0.37 -8.80 -21.05
C PHE A 83 0.51 -9.04 -22.30
N GLY A 84 1.30 -10.12 -22.30
CA GLY A 84 2.21 -10.45 -23.42
C GLY A 84 3.52 -9.65 -23.42
N GLN A 85 3.74 -8.82 -22.42
CA GLN A 85 5.00 -8.11 -22.19
C GLN A 85 5.73 -8.70 -20.99
N LEU A 86 6.99 -9.06 -21.17
CA LEU A 86 7.82 -9.54 -20.08
C LEU A 86 8.30 -8.37 -19.20
N TYR A 87 8.11 -8.50 -17.89
CA TYR A 87 8.47 -7.53 -16.87
C TYR A 87 9.46 -8.10 -15.87
N GLU A 88 10.27 -7.24 -15.32
CA GLU A 88 11.07 -7.46 -14.11
C GLU A 88 10.26 -7.01 -12.88
N ASN A 89 10.09 -7.90 -11.89
CA ASN A 89 9.43 -7.58 -10.61
C ASN A 89 10.49 -7.07 -9.62
N ILE A 90 10.63 -5.75 -9.54
CA ILE A 90 11.63 -5.07 -8.69
C ILE A 90 11.34 -5.32 -7.21
N THR A 91 10.07 -5.35 -6.81
CA THR A 91 9.65 -5.66 -5.44
C THR A 91 10.16 -7.03 -5.01
N LYS A 92 9.91 -8.07 -5.81
CA LYS A 92 10.34 -9.45 -5.51
C LYS A 92 11.86 -9.55 -5.48
N GLU A 93 12.55 -8.92 -6.42
CA GLU A 93 14.02 -8.90 -6.47
C GLU A 93 14.61 -8.31 -5.18
N ILE A 94 14.12 -7.15 -4.75
CA ILE A 94 14.62 -6.47 -3.57
C ILE A 94 14.30 -7.27 -2.30
N MET A 95 13.05 -7.68 -2.11
CA MET A 95 12.62 -8.40 -0.89
C MET A 95 13.28 -9.77 -0.74
N SER A 96 13.62 -10.44 -1.84
CA SER A 96 14.30 -11.74 -1.79
C SER A 96 15.78 -11.66 -1.43
N ASN A 97 16.42 -10.51 -1.63
CA ASN A 97 17.87 -10.36 -1.51
C ASN A 97 18.31 -9.37 -0.43
N ASN A 98 17.36 -8.66 0.20
CA ASN A 98 17.68 -7.60 1.15
C ASN A 98 16.73 -7.64 2.36
N PRO A 99 17.15 -7.12 3.51
CA PRO A 99 16.27 -6.89 4.65
C PRO A 99 15.15 -5.90 4.30
N LEU A 100 13.98 -6.05 4.95
CA LEU A 100 12.81 -5.21 4.69
C LEU A 100 13.03 -3.71 4.94
N ASP A 101 13.90 -3.35 5.88
CA ASP A 101 14.29 -1.97 6.16
C ASP A 101 14.98 -1.28 4.97
N ARG A 102 15.59 -2.06 4.05
CA ARG A 102 16.20 -1.55 2.83
C ARG A 102 15.24 -1.44 1.66
N PHE A 103 14.01 -1.91 1.82
CA PHE A 103 13.05 -2.03 0.72
C PHE A 103 12.81 -0.69 0.00
N TYR A 104 12.30 0.33 0.69
CA TYR A 104 11.98 1.61 0.04
C TYR A 104 13.20 2.40 -0.46
N PRO A 105 14.32 2.49 0.28
CA PRO A 105 15.52 3.10 -0.25
C PRO A 105 15.98 2.48 -1.58
N LEU A 106 16.00 1.14 -1.68
CA LEU A 106 16.41 0.44 -2.90
C LEU A 106 15.38 0.57 -4.03
N GLN A 107 14.09 0.62 -3.72
CA GLN A 107 13.03 0.91 -4.69
C GLN A 107 13.24 2.30 -5.32
N LEU A 108 13.49 3.31 -4.50
CA LEU A 108 13.75 4.67 -4.98
C LEU A 108 15.02 4.75 -5.82
N GLU A 109 16.09 4.08 -5.41
CA GLU A 109 17.34 3.98 -6.17
C GLU A 109 17.12 3.39 -7.56
N ARG A 110 16.36 2.29 -7.64
CA ARG A 110 15.96 1.67 -8.92
C ARG A 110 15.13 2.61 -9.78
N TYR A 111 14.19 3.32 -9.16
CA TYR A 111 13.36 4.26 -9.90
C TYR A 111 14.16 5.44 -10.43
N GLN A 112 15.07 6.01 -9.65
CA GLN A 112 15.97 7.10 -10.07
C GLN A 112 16.94 6.69 -11.18
N ALA A 113 17.25 5.41 -11.31
CA ALA A 113 18.04 4.89 -12.43
C ALA A 113 17.23 4.85 -13.73
N ILE A 114 15.90 4.67 -13.65
CA ILE A 114 14.97 4.61 -14.77
C ILE A 114 14.52 6.03 -15.16
N ASP A 115 14.17 6.82 -14.16
CA ASP A 115 13.67 8.19 -14.29
C ASP A 115 14.53 9.16 -13.47
N PRO A 116 15.53 9.81 -14.09
CA PRO A 116 16.42 10.74 -13.41
C PRO A 116 15.71 11.96 -12.79
N THR A 117 14.50 12.31 -13.23
CA THR A 117 13.71 13.41 -12.64
C THR A 117 13.36 13.11 -11.18
N GLN A 118 13.32 11.84 -10.80
CA GLN A 118 13.08 11.40 -9.44
C GLN A 118 14.27 11.65 -8.48
N ARG A 119 15.36 12.22 -8.96
CA ARG A 119 16.51 12.64 -8.15
C ARG A 119 16.33 14.02 -7.50
N ASP A 120 15.15 14.61 -7.62
CA ASP A 120 14.86 15.89 -6.99
C ASP A 120 15.13 15.81 -5.47
N LYS A 121 15.89 16.78 -4.98
CA LYS A 121 16.28 16.91 -3.59
C LYS A 121 15.18 17.55 -2.71
N ASN A 122 14.20 18.20 -3.35
CA ASN A 122 13.08 18.87 -2.64
C ASN A 122 11.90 17.92 -2.38
N ARG A 123 12.19 16.69 -2.00
CA ARG A 123 11.14 15.73 -1.65
C ARG A 123 10.47 16.12 -0.35
N PRO A 124 9.14 16.05 -0.30
CA PRO A 124 8.45 16.22 0.97
C PRO A 124 8.88 15.10 1.94
N VAL A 125 8.97 15.43 3.21
CA VAL A 125 9.43 14.50 4.26
C VAL A 125 8.63 13.20 4.31
N TYR A 126 7.33 13.24 4.02
CA TYR A 126 6.47 12.05 3.94
C TYR A 126 6.72 11.18 2.68
N GLY A 127 7.46 11.69 1.72
CA GLY A 127 7.81 11.00 0.47
C GLY A 127 9.30 10.71 0.31
N LEU A 128 10.11 10.72 1.39
CA LEU A 128 11.57 10.61 1.33
C LEU A 128 12.05 9.42 0.49
N TYR A 129 11.42 8.27 0.66
CA TYR A 129 11.77 7.03 -0.06
C TYR A 129 10.71 6.60 -1.08
N LYS A 130 9.71 7.44 -1.35
CA LYS A 130 8.63 7.16 -2.30
C LYS A 130 8.88 7.87 -3.63
N SER A 131 8.24 7.39 -4.67
CA SER A 131 8.21 8.05 -5.97
C SER A 131 7.00 8.97 -6.05
N LEU A 132 7.19 10.16 -6.60
CA LEU A 132 6.12 11.11 -6.91
C LEU A 132 5.91 11.09 -8.43
N VAL A 133 4.88 10.38 -8.89
CA VAL A 133 4.60 10.20 -10.31
C VAL A 133 3.53 11.18 -10.75
N PRO A 134 3.82 12.12 -11.68
CA PRO A 134 2.80 13.01 -12.23
C PRO A 134 1.67 12.21 -12.88
N VAL A 135 0.43 12.58 -12.62
CA VAL A 135 -0.73 11.94 -13.25
C VAL A 135 -0.67 12.06 -14.78
N SER A 136 -0.11 13.15 -15.29
CA SER A 136 0.14 13.35 -16.73
C SER A 136 1.04 12.28 -17.35
N ASP A 137 1.83 11.53 -16.57
CA ASP A 137 2.68 10.42 -17.05
C ASP A 137 1.96 9.07 -17.08
N LEU A 138 0.73 9.00 -16.56
CA LEU A 138 -0.05 7.78 -16.49
C LEU A 138 -0.89 7.60 -17.75
N ILE A 139 -1.08 6.35 -18.16
CA ILE A 139 -1.99 5.97 -19.27
C ILE A 139 -3.18 5.16 -18.78
N GLY A 140 -3.14 4.66 -17.56
CA GLY A 140 -4.23 3.89 -16.97
C GLY A 140 -3.89 3.38 -15.57
N CYS A 141 -4.89 2.82 -14.93
CA CYS A 141 -4.80 2.19 -13.61
C CYS A 141 -5.54 0.86 -13.59
N PHE A 142 -5.30 0.07 -12.55
CA PHE A 142 -5.92 -1.23 -12.29
C PHE A 142 -6.68 -1.14 -10.96
N PRO A 143 -7.90 -0.58 -10.94
CA PRO A 143 -8.67 -0.40 -9.72
C PRO A 143 -9.03 -1.76 -9.12
N THR A 144 -8.76 -1.95 -7.84
CA THR A 144 -8.75 -3.26 -7.18
C THR A 144 -10.10 -3.97 -7.22
N ARG A 145 -11.22 -3.24 -7.00
CA ARG A 145 -12.58 -3.80 -7.14
C ARG A 145 -12.93 -4.14 -8.58
N HIS A 146 -12.50 -3.31 -9.53
CA HIS A 146 -12.71 -3.58 -10.96
C HIS A 146 -11.95 -4.84 -11.38
N SER A 147 -10.70 -4.97 -10.96
CA SER A 147 -9.87 -6.15 -11.26
C SER A 147 -10.48 -7.43 -10.72
N LEU A 148 -10.96 -7.44 -9.47
CA LEU A 148 -11.65 -8.61 -8.92
C LEU A 148 -12.92 -8.97 -9.70
N LYS A 149 -13.77 -7.99 -10.02
CA LYS A 149 -14.97 -8.21 -10.85
C LYS A 149 -14.62 -8.76 -12.22
N ALA A 150 -13.54 -8.25 -12.84
CA ALA A 150 -13.06 -8.72 -14.13
C ALA A 150 -12.56 -10.17 -14.11
N ILE A 151 -12.02 -10.63 -12.98
CA ILE A 151 -11.64 -12.02 -12.76
C ILE A 151 -12.88 -12.89 -12.58
N ILE A 152 -13.74 -12.54 -11.61
CA ILE A 152 -14.93 -13.35 -11.26
C ILE A 152 -15.89 -13.49 -12.44
N ALA A 153 -15.96 -12.50 -13.33
CA ALA A 153 -16.77 -12.56 -14.55
C ALA A 153 -16.35 -13.70 -15.50
N LYS A 154 -15.20 -14.35 -15.26
CA LYS A 154 -14.71 -15.52 -16.00
C LYS A 154 -14.89 -16.86 -15.26
N SER A 155 -15.58 -16.86 -14.14
CA SER A 155 -15.97 -18.10 -13.47
C SER A 155 -16.81 -18.98 -14.39
N GLY A 156 -16.52 -20.28 -14.38
CA GLY A 156 -17.10 -21.25 -15.31
C GLY A 156 -16.38 -21.34 -16.68
N GLU A 157 -15.47 -20.40 -16.99
CA GLU A 157 -14.65 -20.44 -18.20
C GLU A 157 -13.15 -20.65 -17.87
N GLU A 158 -12.69 -20.10 -16.77
CA GLU A 158 -11.29 -20.14 -16.31
C GLU A 158 -11.23 -20.72 -14.88
N GLU A 159 -10.58 -21.89 -14.68
CA GLU A 159 -10.42 -22.56 -13.37
C GLU A 159 -9.83 -21.62 -12.31
N ALA A 160 -8.84 -20.80 -12.68
CA ALA A 160 -8.25 -19.81 -11.77
C ALA A 160 -9.27 -18.76 -11.31
N ALA A 161 -10.24 -18.38 -12.14
CA ALA A 161 -11.30 -17.47 -11.77
C ALA A 161 -12.29 -18.11 -10.79
N ASP A 162 -12.59 -19.40 -10.97
CA ASP A 162 -13.42 -20.17 -10.04
C ASP A 162 -12.76 -20.29 -8.67
N ASN A 163 -11.47 -20.58 -8.62
CA ASN A 163 -10.69 -20.66 -7.37
C ASN A 163 -10.69 -19.30 -6.64
N ILE A 164 -10.43 -18.20 -7.35
CA ILE A 164 -10.44 -16.86 -6.75
C ILE A 164 -11.83 -16.50 -6.23
N ARG A 165 -12.91 -16.87 -6.94
CA ARG A 165 -14.27 -16.66 -6.46
C ARG A 165 -14.52 -17.41 -5.15
N VAL A 166 -14.19 -18.70 -5.10
CA VAL A 166 -14.36 -19.54 -3.88
C VAL A 166 -13.59 -18.94 -2.69
N VAL A 167 -12.33 -18.52 -2.92
CA VAL A 167 -11.50 -17.91 -1.87
C VAL A 167 -12.06 -16.54 -1.45
N THR A 168 -12.59 -15.75 -2.39
CA THR A 168 -13.20 -14.44 -2.10
C THR A 168 -14.47 -14.60 -1.27
N ASP A 169 -15.39 -15.50 -1.65
CA ASP A 169 -16.62 -15.78 -0.93
C ASP A 169 -16.33 -16.27 0.50
N HIS A 170 -15.37 -17.19 0.64
CA HIS A 170 -14.89 -17.67 1.94
C HIS A 170 -14.29 -16.55 2.80
N THR A 171 -13.48 -15.67 2.21
CA THR A 171 -12.87 -14.54 2.93
C THR A 171 -13.92 -13.54 3.40
N ALA A 172 -14.92 -13.25 2.56
CA ALA A 172 -16.05 -12.39 2.93
C ALA A 172 -16.83 -12.96 4.11
N GLU A 173 -17.17 -14.25 4.08
CA GLU A 173 -17.85 -14.96 5.18
C GLU A 173 -17.00 -14.93 6.47
N LEU A 174 -15.71 -15.25 6.38
CA LEU A 174 -14.78 -15.27 7.52
C LEU A 174 -14.68 -13.91 8.22
N LEU A 175 -14.69 -12.83 7.45
CA LEU A 175 -14.55 -11.46 7.96
C LEU A 175 -15.91 -10.80 8.29
N GLY A 176 -17.02 -11.43 7.93
CA GLY A 176 -18.37 -10.90 8.11
C GLY A 176 -18.63 -9.63 7.31
N ILE A 177 -18.20 -9.62 6.04
CA ILE A 177 -18.37 -8.50 5.10
C ILE A 177 -19.00 -8.97 3.79
N GLU A 178 -19.47 -8.04 2.98
CA GLU A 178 -19.97 -8.35 1.64
C GLU A 178 -18.81 -8.47 0.63
N THR A 179 -18.98 -9.30 -0.41
CA THR A 179 -17.95 -9.50 -1.44
C THR A 179 -17.65 -8.23 -2.24
N ASP A 180 -18.56 -7.27 -2.32
CA ASP A 180 -18.34 -5.98 -2.97
C ASP A 180 -17.44 -5.02 -2.16
N GLN A 181 -17.20 -5.35 -0.87
CA GLN A 181 -16.20 -4.67 -0.04
C GLN A 181 -14.78 -5.23 -0.27
N ILE A 182 -14.62 -6.22 -1.15
CA ILE A 182 -13.31 -6.80 -1.48
C ILE A 182 -12.88 -6.35 -2.88
N GLY A 183 -11.63 -5.99 -3.00
CA GLY A 183 -10.90 -5.83 -4.24
C GLY A 183 -9.67 -6.73 -4.24
N ILE A 184 -8.94 -6.78 -5.34
CA ILE A 184 -7.72 -7.57 -5.49
C ILE A 184 -6.57 -6.69 -5.94
N SER A 185 -5.39 -6.88 -5.36
CA SER A 185 -4.15 -6.20 -5.69
C SER A 185 -3.10 -7.21 -6.20
N GLY A 186 -1.84 -6.87 -6.05
CA GLY A 186 -0.75 -7.74 -6.47
C GLY A 186 -0.82 -8.10 -7.96
N SER A 187 -0.23 -9.23 -8.28
CA SER A 187 -0.17 -9.70 -9.66
C SER A 187 -1.53 -10.13 -10.23
N LEU A 188 -2.45 -10.52 -9.36
CA LEU A 188 -3.80 -10.93 -9.76
C LEU A 188 -4.59 -9.74 -10.32
N SER A 189 -4.39 -8.52 -9.78
CA SER A 189 -5.04 -7.31 -10.31
C SER A 189 -4.61 -6.98 -11.74
N LEU A 190 -3.52 -7.54 -12.20
CA LEU A 190 -2.98 -7.41 -13.55
C LEU A 190 -3.34 -8.62 -14.44
N GLY A 191 -4.28 -9.47 -14.02
CA GLY A 191 -4.71 -10.67 -14.77
C GLY A 191 -3.65 -11.76 -14.90
N THR A 192 -2.66 -11.80 -14.01
CA THR A 192 -1.63 -12.84 -14.00
C THR A 192 -1.92 -13.88 -12.93
N TYR A 193 -2.41 -15.06 -13.31
CA TYR A 193 -2.87 -16.12 -12.41
C TYR A 193 -1.83 -17.24 -12.24
N VAL A 194 -0.57 -16.91 -12.04
CA VAL A 194 0.48 -17.94 -12.02
C VAL A 194 0.47 -18.75 -10.72
N ASP A 195 0.02 -18.14 -9.61
CA ASP A 195 -0.12 -18.83 -8.33
C ASP A 195 -1.29 -18.23 -7.54
N PRO A 196 -2.46 -18.88 -7.50
CA PRO A 196 -3.62 -18.40 -6.77
C PRO A 196 -3.51 -18.61 -5.25
N HIS A 197 -2.41 -19.20 -4.75
CA HIS A 197 -2.23 -19.50 -3.32
C HIS A 197 -1.80 -18.28 -2.48
N ASP A 198 -1.41 -17.17 -3.12
CA ASP A 198 -1.07 -15.89 -2.49
C ASP A 198 -2.03 -14.81 -3.00
N VAL A 199 -2.99 -14.44 -2.17
CA VAL A 199 -4.06 -13.53 -2.58
C VAL A 199 -3.94 -12.19 -1.85
N ASP A 200 -3.51 -11.17 -2.58
CA ASP A 200 -3.42 -9.79 -2.12
C ASP A 200 -4.81 -9.13 -2.19
N TYR A 201 -5.61 -9.25 -1.14
CA TYR A 201 -6.90 -8.59 -1.06
C TYR A 201 -6.79 -7.12 -0.64
N VAL A 202 -7.69 -6.28 -1.17
CA VAL A 202 -7.93 -4.93 -0.66
C VAL A 202 -9.34 -4.90 -0.07
N ILE A 203 -9.41 -4.79 1.25
CA ILE A 203 -10.65 -4.84 2.01
C ILE A 203 -11.09 -3.41 2.31
N TYR A 204 -12.31 -3.07 1.89
CA TYR A 204 -12.90 -1.76 2.05
C TYR A 204 -13.82 -1.72 3.26
N GLY A 205 -13.63 -0.72 4.12
CA GLY A 205 -14.47 -0.53 5.30
C GLY A 205 -14.29 0.84 5.91
N THR A 206 -15.14 1.19 6.86
CA THR A 206 -14.89 2.31 7.78
C THR A 206 -13.69 1.97 8.67
N ALA A 207 -13.04 2.98 9.24
CA ALA A 207 -11.92 2.77 10.13
C ALA A 207 -12.27 1.83 11.32
N ALA A 208 -13.48 1.96 11.85
CA ALA A 208 -13.98 1.11 12.95
C ALA A 208 -14.19 -0.35 12.51
N GLU A 209 -14.74 -0.60 11.33
CA GLU A 209 -14.91 -1.95 10.78
C GLU A 209 -13.55 -2.60 10.53
N VAL A 210 -12.61 -1.88 9.93
CA VAL A 210 -11.25 -2.35 9.69
C VAL A 210 -10.55 -2.69 11.01
N LYS A 211 -10.63 -1.83 12.03
CA LYS A 211 -10.08 -2.12 13.37
C LYS A 211 -10.62 -3.45 13.93
N ARG A 212 -11.93 -3.70 13.79
CA ARG A 212 -12.56 -4.97 14.23
C ARG A 212 -12.00 -6.17 13.47
N MET A 213 -11.93 -6.09 12.13
CA MET A 213 -11.39 -7.16 11.29
C MET A 213 -9.93 -7.45 11.59
N VAL A 214 -9.12 -6.42 11.78
CA VAL A 214 -7.71 -6.55 12.16
C VAL A 214 -7.54 -7.24 13.51
N ARG A 215 -8.35 -6.87 14.51
CA ARG A 215 -8.35 -7.56 15.82
C ARG A 215 -8.69 -9.04 15.68
N PHE A 216 -9.67 -9.35 14.83
CA PHE A 216 -10.03 -10.74 14.55
C PHE A 216 -8.84 -11.49 13.91
N MET A 217 -8.20 -10.94 12.87
CA MET A 217 -7.06 -11.57 12.20
C MET A 217 -5.86 -11.75 13.14
N GLN A 218 -5.54 -10.73 13.94
CA GLN A 218 -4.49 -10.79 14.95
C GLN A 218 -4.77 -11.91 15.97
N ASN A 219 -6.01 -12.00 16.48
CA ASN A 219 -6.39 -13.07 17.39
C ASN A 219 -6.28 -14.45 16.75
N LEU A 220 -6.72 -14.57 15.49
CA LEU A 220 -6.62 -15.82 14.72
C LEU A 220 -5.17 -16.30 14.58
N THR A 221 -4.25 -15.42 14.24
CA THR A 221 -2.83 -15.73 14.09
C THR A 221 -2.11 -15.91 15.43
N ASP A 222 -2.54 -15.23 16.50
CA ASP A 222 -1.98 -15.38 17.83
C ASP A 222 -2.37 -16.74 18.47
N THR A 223 -3.60 -17.23 18.20
CA THR A 223 -4.13 -18.46 18.79
C THR A 223 -3.86 -19.72 17.96
N GLU A 224 -3.80 -19.60 16.61
CA GLU A 224 -3.62 -20.74 15.72
C GLU A 224 -2.28 -20.67 14.97
N GLU A 225 -1.24 -21.32 15.51
CA GLU A 225 0.12 -21.30 14.94
C GLU A 225 0.16 -21.73 13.46
N LYS A 226 -0.68 -22.69 13.06
CA LYS A 226 -0.76 -23.17 11.66
C LYS A 226 -1.16 -22.09 10.65
N ARG A 227 -1.79 -21.00 11.13
CA ARG A 227 -2.20 -19.86 10.31
C ARG A 227 -1.16 -18.77 10.19
N ARG A 228 -0.10 -18.82 11.00
CA ARG A 228 0.93 -17.78 11.03
C ARG A 228 1.71 -17.71 9.74
N VAL A 229 1.90 -16.49 9.26
CA VAL A 229 2.75 -16.19 8.12
C VAL A 229 4.05 -15.55 8.60
N ARG A 230 5.19 -16.15 8.20
CA ARG A 230 6.53 -15.59 8.43
C ARG A 230 7.21 -15.47 7.08
N GLU A 231 7.44 -14.25 6.65
CA GLU A 231 8.08 -13.93 5.38
C GLU A 231 9.07 -12.79 5.56
N PHE A 232 10.15 -12.80 4.80
CA PHE A 232 11.18 -11.75 4.81
C PHE A 232 11.75 -11.45 6.20
N GLY A 233 11.89 -12.48 7.03
CA GLY A 233 12.40 -12.36 8.41
C GLY A 233 11.40 -11.79 9.43
N LYS A 234 10.17 -11.50 9.03
CA LYS A 234 9.13 -10.88 9.85
C LYS A 234 7.94 -11.83 10.06
N TYR A 235 7.30 -11.75 11.25
CA TYR A 235 5.94 -12.24 11.49
C TYR A 235 4.94 -11.18 11.07
N TRP A 236 3.90 -11.61 10.34
CA TRP A 236 2.86 -10.72 9.82
C TRP A 236 1.54 -10.97 10.55
N PRO A 237 1.12 -10.13 11.49
CA PRO A 237 -0.02 -10.42 12.39
C PRO A 237 -1.37 -10.42 11.70
N ILE A 238 -1.48 -9.80 10.52
CA ILE A 238 -2.73 -9.74 9.75
C ILE A 238 -2.69 -10.58 8.47
N ARG A 239 -1.55 -11.20 8.13
CA ARG A 239 -1.47 -12.20 7.05
C ARG A 239 -1.67 -13.58 7.66
N PHE A 240 -2.44 -14.42 7.00
CA PHE A 240 -2.69 -15.74 7.53
C PHE A 240 -2.94 -16.79 6.46
N TRP A 241 -2.59 -18.03 6.79
CA TRP A 241 -2.97 -19.18 6.02
C TRP A 241 -4.40 -19.58 6.34
N ASP A 242 -5.18 -19.91 5.29
CA ASP A 242 -6.52 -20.45 5.41
C ASP A 242 -6.78 -21.55 4.38
N TRP A 243 -7.99 -22.16 4.43
CA TRP A 243 -8.38 -23.25 3.57
C TRP A 243 -9.79 -23.02 3.01
N ALA A 244 -9.93 -23.06 1.70
CA ALA A 244 -11.22 -23.05 1.02
C ALA A 244 -11.21 -24.04 -0.15
N GLY A 245 -12.32 -24.68 -0.41
CA GLY A 245 -12.42 -25.68 -1.48
C GLY A 245 -11.48 -26.88 -1.37
N GLY A 246 -10.90 -27.11 -0.15
CA GLY A 246 -9.89 -28.16 0.07
C GLY A 246 -8.45 -27.71 -0.19
N GLU A 247 -8.23 -26.50 -0.69
CA GLU A 247 -6.93 -25.94 -0.99
C GLU A 247 -6.48 -24.98 0.11
N LYS A 248 -5.15 -24.90 0.32
CA LYS A 248 -4.51 -23.95 1.24
C LYS A 248 -4.11 -22.69 0.50
N PHE A 249 -4.42 -21.52 1.04
CA PHE A 249 -4.06 -20.24 0.46
C PHE A 249 -3.65 -19.24 1.54
N MET A 250 -2.87 -18.24 1.17
CA MET A 250 -2.48 -17.15 2.04
C MET A 250 -3.31 -15.92 1.72
N ILE A 251 -3.93 -15.35 2.74
CA ILE A 251 -4.60 -14.06 2.67
C ILE A 251 -3.60 -12.98 3.08
N CYS A 252 -3.33 -12.06 2.15
CA CYS A 252 -2.52 -10.86 2.33
C CYS A 252 -3.44 -9.63 2.28
N PRO A 253 -4.02 -9.16 3.38
CA PRO A 253 -4.95 -8.05 3.35
C PRO A 253 -4.22 -6.71 3.30
N PHE A 254 -4.69 -5.84 2.40
CA PHE A 254 -4.53 -4.40 2.45
C PHE A 254 -5.88 -3.81 2.85
N PHE A 255 -5.89 -2.65 3.49
CA PHE A 255 -7.14 -2.01 3.88
C PHE A 255 -7.28 -0.66 3.19
N SER A 256 -8.51 -0.38 2.74
CA SER A 256 -8.86 0.88 2.12
C SER A 256 -10.12 1.44 2.76
N TYR A 257 -10.14 2.76 3.03
CA TYR A 257 -11.36 3.40 3.52
C TYR A 257 -12.47 3.28 2.48
N ILE A 258 -13.67 2.90 2.93
CA ILE A 258 -14.84 2.94 2.04
C ILE A 258 -15.19 4.37 1.70
N ASP A 259 -15.11 5.28 2.66
CA ASP A 259 -15.14 6.73 2.48
C ASP A 259 -13.71 7.28 2.62
N PRO A 260 -13.11 7.77 1.53
CA PRO A 260 -11.76 8.34 1.59
C PRO A 260 -11.62 9.54 2.53
N ASP A 261 -12.71 10.24 2.85
CA ASP A 261 -12.68 11.40 3.76
C ASP A 261 -12.44 10.99 5.23
N GLU A 262 -12.55 9.69 5.56
CA GLU A 262 -12.09 9.15 6.83
C GLU A 262 -10.55 9.06 6.95
N ALA A 263 -9.81 9.15 5.83
CA ALA A 263 -8.35 9.07 5.88
C ALA A 263 -7.75 10.32 6.53
N PRO A 264 -7.05 10.21 7.69
CA PRO A 264 -6.55 11.37 8.43
C PRO A 264 -5.58 12.23 7.62
N LEU A 265 -4.83 11.59 6.70
CA LEU A 265 -3.81 12.24 5.88
C LEU A 265 -4.20 12.25 4.39
N ARG A 266 -5.46 12.50 4.07
CA ARG A 266 -5.92 12.64 2.68
C ARG A 266 -5.52 13.98 2.07
N ASN A 267 -5.59 15.05 2.84
CA ASN A 267 -5.27 16.41 2.41
C ASN A 267 -4.63 17.18 3.56
N PHE A 268 -3.34 17.44 3.44
CA PHE A 268 -2.57 18.05 4.52
C PHE A 268 -1.39 18.87 4.01
N ASP A 269 -0.95 19.82 4.79
CA ASP A 269 0.36 20.44 4.69
C ASP A 269 1.27 19.82 5.75
N CYS A 270 2.55 19.70 5.44
CA CYS A 270 3.56 19.10 6.32
C CYS A 270 4.81 19.95 6.32
N GLU A 271 5.18 20.46 7.50
CA GLU A 271 6.42 21.18 7.72
C GLU A 271 7.40 20.30 8.49
N ASP A 272 8.63 20.20 8.01
CA ASP A 272 9.69 19.43 8.66
C ASP A 272 10.35 20.27 9.78
N LEU A 273 10.25 19.79 11.01
CA LEU A 273 10.86 20.39 12.20
C LEU A 273 12.21 19.75 12.57
N GLY A 274 12.70 18.84 11.72
CA GLY A 274 13.96 18.13 11.90
C GLY A 274 13.81 16.73 12.47
N THR A 275 14.95 16.06 12.68
CA THR A 275 14.98 14.68 13.21
C THR A 275 14.78 14.66 14.72
N ALA A 276 14.03 13.67 15.21
CA ALA A 276 13.79 13.44 16.61
C ALA A 276 13.80 11.96 16.95
N GLU A 277 14.11 11.63 18.20
CA GLU A 277 13.90 10.31 18.78
C GLU A 277 12.96 10.43 19.96
N ILE A 278 11.87 9.66 19.94
CA ILE A 278 10.87 9.69 21.00
C ILE A 278 10.57 8.31 21.54
N SER A 279 10.05 8.28 22.76
CA SER A 279 9.33 7.12 23.30
C SER A 279 7.96 7.57 23.76
N GLY A 280 7.01 6.63 23.83
CA GLY A 280 5.64 6.94 24.25
C GLY A 280 4.78 5.71 24.33
N ARG A 281 3.47 5.95 24.48
CA ARG A 281 2.44 4.90 24.52
C ARG A 281 1.37 5.19 23.46
N ILE A 282 0.89 4.13 22.81
CA ILE A 282 -0.24 4.19 21.87
C ILE A 282 -1.53 4.20 22.67
N ILE A 283 -2.42 5.15 22.37
CA ILE A 283 -3.74 5.28 23.01
C ILE A 283 -4.90 5.12 22.02
N ASP A 284 -4.64 5.20 20.72
CA ASP A 284 -5.61 4.83 19.69
C ASP A 284 -4.89 4.28 18.46
N ASP A 285 -5.34 3.11 18.02
CA ASP A 285 -4.84 2.36 16.87
C ASP A 285 -5.90 2.18 15.76
N THR A 286 -6.92 3.02 15.74
CA THR A 286 -8.06 2.90 14.80
C THR A 286 -7.60 2.89 13.34
N HIS A 287 -6.54 3.62 13.02
CA HIS A 287 -5.98 3.70 11.67
C HIS A 287 -4.67 2.89 11.49
N ASN A 288 -4.42 1.92 12.38
CA ASN A 288 -3.21 1.11 12.39
C ASN A 288 -2.93 0.32 11.09
N SER A 289 -3.97 -0.10 10.40
CA SER A 289 -3.83 -1.05 9.28
C SER A 289 -3.88 -0.41 7.90
N PHE A 290 -4.05 0.89 7.86
CA PHE A 290 -3.98 1.67 6.62
C PHE A 290 -2.52 2.07 6.31
N ASN A 291 -2.30 2.61 5.14
CA ASN A 291 -1.02 3.20 4.77
C ASN A 291 -1.18 4.70 4.50
N PRO A 292 -0.48 5.57 5.24
CA PRO A 292 0.39 5.22 6.37
C PRO A 292 -0.39 4.66 7.57
N THR A 293 0.33 3.87 8.41
CA THR A 293 -0.16 3.56 9.76
C THR A 293 -0.19 4.86 10.57
N TYR A 294 -1.35 5.20 11.12
CA TYR A 294 -1.56 6.43 11.88
C TYR A 294 -2.05 6.09 13.28
N LEU A 295 -1.31 6.54 14.29
CA LEU A 295 -1.51 6.21 15.69
C LEU A 295 -1.61 7.48 16.54
N ILE A 296 -2.55 7.52 17.49
CA ILE A 296 -2.59 8.56 18.52
C ILE A 296 -1.77 8.06 19.69
N ILE A 297 -0.92 8.96 20.24
CA ILE A 297 0.06 8.62 21.27
C ILE A 297 -0.01 9.60 22.45
N ASP A 298 0.40 9.10 23.61
CA ASP A 298 0.59 9.90 24.83
C ASP A 298 1.89 9.52 25.57
N GLU A 299 2.10 10.09 26.75
CA GLU A 299 3.29 9.89 27.59
C GLU A 299 4.60 10.05 26.80
N VAL A 300 4.60 10.99 25.83
CA VAL A 300 5.72 11.18 24.91
C VAL A 300 6.90 11.82 25.61
N LYS A 301 8.08 11.22 25.43
CA LYS A 301 9.37 11.78 25.85
C LYS A 301 10.25 12.00 24.63
N LEU A 302 10.78 13.20 24.52
CA LEU A 302 11.79 13.61 23.55
C LEU A 302 13.11 13.76 24.31
N ASP A 303 14.14 12.98 23.94
CA ASP A 303 15.43 12.98 24.63
C ASP A 303 15.30 12.80 26.16
N GLY A 304 14.32 12.00 26.59
CA GLY A 304 14.05 11.70 27.99
C GLY A 304 13.22 12.75 28.76
N GLN A 305 12.85 13.87 28.14
CA GLN A 305 12.00 14.92 28.71
C GLN A 305 10.57 14.81 28.18
N ASP A 306 9.59 15.12 29.01
CA ASP A 306 8.18 15.10 28.61
C ASP A 306 7.93 16.10 27.46
N CYS A 307 7.28 15.65 26.41
CA CYS A 307 6.96 16.42 25.21
C CYS A 307 5.50 16.16 24.77
N PRO A 308 4.52 16.83 25.42
CA PRO A 308 3.10 16.61 25.15
C PRO A 308 2.64 17.13 23.79
N ASP A 309 3.45 17.94 23.11
CA ASP A 309 3.08 18.51 21.81
C ASP A 309 3.04 17.46 20.69
N ILE A 310 3.88 16.43 20.75
CA ILE A 310 3.89 15.35 19.78
C ILE A 310 2.78 14.36 20.15
N THR A 311 1.70 14.37 19.40
CA THR A 311 0.48 13.60 19.69
C THR A 311 0.20 12.49 18.71
N ARG A 312 1.00 12.35 17.64
CA ARG A 312 0.82 11.34 16.58
C ARG A 312 2.13 10.64 16.22
N LEU A 313 2.01 9.34 15.94
CA LEU A 313 3.07 8.55 15.32
C LEU A 313 2.56 8.08 13.95
N ILE A 314 3.27 8.42 12.88
CA ILE A 314 2.90 8.12 11.51
C ILE A 314 3.99 7.26 10.88
N LEU A 315 3.62 6.03 10.46
CA LEU A 315 4.57 5.07 9.92
C LEU A 315 4.30 4.85 8.43
N TYR A 316 5.18 5.40 7.58
CA TYR A 316 5.08 5.30 6.12
C TYR A 316 5.79 4.06 5.56
N HIS A 317 5.58 2.92 6.23
CA HIS A 317 6.11 1.64 5.76
C HIS A 317 5.03 0.56 5.80
N GLY A 318 4.71 -0.03 4.64
CA GLY A 318 3.65 -1.05 4.53
C GLY A 318 3.85 -2.28 5.43
N GLY A 319 5.08 -2.53 5.88
CA GLY A 319 5.40 -3.57 6.85
C GLY A 319 4.89 -3.31 8.27
N GLU A 320 4.46 -2.09 8.60
CA GLU A 320 3.95 -1.73 9.92
C GLU A 320 2.44 -1.93 10.07
N ARG A 321 1.75 -2.20 8.97
CA ARG A 321 0.28 -2.35 8.98
C ARG A 321 -0.17 -3.48 9.90
N GLY A 322 -1.04 -3.16 10.83
CA GLY A 322 -1.62 -4.12 11.78
C GLY A 322 -0.68 -4.62 12.87
N ASP A 323 0.53 -4.07 13.00
CA ASP A 323 1.51 -4.49 14.01
C ASP A 323 1.28 -3.85 15.38
N TRP A 324 0.63 -2.70 15.42
CA TRP A 324 0.51 -1.86 16.59
C TRP A 324 -0.86 -2.00 17.26
N ARG A 325 -0.91 -1.80 18.59
CA ARG A 325 -2.16 -1.88 19.37
C ARG A 325 -2.17 -0.83 20.48
N ASP A 326 -3.37 -0.46 20.90
CA ASP A 326 -3.56 0.34 22.11
C ASP A 326 -2.78 -0.26 23.28
N GLY A 327 -2.17 0.60 24.08
CA GLY A 327 -1.40 0.24 25.26
C GLY A 327 0.05 -0.16 24.99
N TYR A 328 0.44 -0.39 23.72
CA TYR A 328 1.84 -0.69 23.41
C TYR A 328 2.72 0.54 23.65
N ARG A 329 3.87 0.29 24.28
CA ARG A 329 4.94 1.27 24.38
C ARG A 329 5.90 1.13 23.20
N PHE A 330 6.44 2.27 22.78
CA PHE A 330 7.34 2.31 21.63
C PHE A 330 8.53 3.24 21.86
N GLN A 331 9.57 3.00 21.07
CA GLN A 331 10.64 3.95 20.82
C GLN A 331 10.76 4.11 19.31
N ALA A 332 10.84 5.35 18.84
CA ALA A 332 10.90 5.65 17.41
C ALA A 332 11.82 6.82 17.11
N ARG A 333 12.50 6.75 15.97
CA ARG A 333 13.31 7.84 15.41
C ARG A 333 12.77 8.21 14.03
N GLY A 334 12.61 9.49 13.76
CA GLY A 334 12.08 9.95 12.49
C GLY A 334 12.16 11.45 12.34
N ASN A 335 11.35 12.02 11.46
CA ASN A 335 11.19 13.45 11.31
C ASN A 335 10.05 13.93 12.21
N ARG A 336 10.33 14.88 13.11
CA ARG A 336 9.31 15.66 13.81
C ARG A 336 8.71 16.61 12.78
N VAL A 337 7.39 16.61 12.67
CA VAL A 337 6.67 17.38 11.66
C VAL A 337 5.49 18.11 12.26
N GLN A 338 5.20 19.31 11.77
CA GLN A 338 3.95 20.00 11.98
C GLN A 338 3.00 19.63 10.83
N ILE A 339 1.84 19.10 11.15
CA ILE A 339 0.82 18.71 10.16
C ILE A 339 -0.42 19.58 10.38
N LYS A 340 -0.94 20.09 9.26
CA LYS A 340 -2.22 20.78 9.21
C LYS A 340 -3.11 20.06 8.19
N THR A 341 -4.19 19.46 8.67
CA THR A 341 -5.13 18.72 7.82
C THR A 341 -6.28 19.61 7.35
N TYR A 342 -6.86 19.21 6.21
CA TYR A 342 -7.93 19.95 5.57
C TYR A 342 -9.01 18.98 5.07
N ARG A 343 -10.24 19.44 5.15
CA ARG A 343 -11.38 18.84 4.48
C ARG A 343 -11.71 19.64 3.21
N MET A 344 -12.13 18.95 2.17
CA MET A 344 -12.62 19.61 0.96
C MET A 344 -14.10 19.92 1.09
N GLU A 345 -14.48 21.19 1.04
CA GLU A 345 -15.86 21.66 1.05
C GLU A 345 -16.06 22.61 -0.13
N GLU A 346 -16.99 22.27 -1.03
CA GLU A 346 -17.28 23.06 -2.23
C GLU A 346 -16.03 23.43 -3.05
N GLY A 347 -15.11 22.46 -3.17
CA GLY A 347 -13.83 22.63 -3.89
C GLY A 347 -12.78 23.49 -3.18
N LYS A 348 -13.00 23.84 -1.91
CA LYS A 348 -12.05 24.63 -1.10
C LYS A 348 -11.52 23.83 0.09
N ARG A 349 -10.26 24.07 0.43
CA ARG A 349 -9.64 23.53 1.65
C ARG A 349 -10.16 24.27 2.89
N LYS A 350 -10.75 23.55 3.83
CA LYS A 350 -11.16 24.03 5.15
C LYS A 350 -10.26 23.41 6.20
N PRO A 351 -9.59 24.19 7.05
CA PRO A 351 -8.78 23.65 8.14
C PRO A 351 -9.59 22.72 9.04
N GLN A 352 -9.03 21.59 9.42
CA GLN A 352 -9.67 20.58 10.25
C GLN A 352 -8.92 20.38 11.57
N GLU A 353 -7.65 20.03 11.50
CA GLU A 353 -6.82 19.75 12.67
C GLU A 353 -5.39 20.24 12.42
N GLU A 354 -4.68 20.63 13.47
CA GLU A 354 -3.26 20.95 13.44
C GLU A 354 -2.58 20.27 14.63
N PHE A 355 -1.49 19.55 14.38
CA PHE A 355 -0.79 18.77 15.40
C PHE A 355 0.67 18.51 15.03
N GLU A 356 1.47 18.17 16.03
CA GLU A 356 2.80 17.64 15.80
C GLU A 356 2.79 16.10 15.78
N ALA A 357 3.63 15.56 14.92
CA ALA A 357 3.81 14.11 14.76
C ALA A 357 5.29 13.73 14.64
N LEU A 358 5.60 12.47 14.99
CA LEU A 358 6.81 11.83 14.49
C LEU A 358 6.45 11.00 13.25
N LEU A 359 7.11 11.31 12.14
CA LEU A 359 6.95 10.61 10.86
C LEU A 359 8.14 9.68 10.65
N VAL A 360 7.87 8.39 10.53
CA VAL A 360 8.84 7.31 10.36
C VAL A 360 8.70 6.70 8.98
N ASN A 361 9.78 6.66 8.23
CA ASN A 361 9.79 6.15 6.85
C ASN A 361 10.42 4.77 6.70
N ASN A 362 10.99 4.20 7.77
CA ASN A 362 11.71 2.94 7.70
C ASN A 362 11.45 2.04 8.92
N LEU A 363 11.47 0.71 8.73
CA LEU A 363 11.14 -0.29 9.76
C LEU A 363 12.11 -0.31 10.94
N ASP A 364 13.41 -0.09 10.68
CA ASP A 364 14.46 -0.10 11.71
C ASP A 364 14.40 1.10 12.66
N GLN A 365 13.55 2.08 12.33
CA GLN A 365 13.42 3.33 13.07
C GLN A 365 12.33 3.28 14.16
N VAL A 366 11.59 2.18 14.27
CA VAL A 366 10.54 2.01 15.28
C VAL A 366 10.60 0.64 15.89
N LYS A 367 10.42 0.55 17.20
CA LYS A 367 10.38 -0.73 17.94
C LYS A 367 9.40 -0.66 19.11
N LYS A 368 8.81 -1.81 19.42
CA LYS A 368 8.06 -2.01 20.67
C LYS A 368 9.05 -2.11 21.83
N ILE A 369 8.66 -1.52 22.95
CA ILE A 369 9.39 -1.65 24.23
C ILE A 369 8.41 -2.16 25.28
N ASP A 370 8.91 -2.95 26.23
CA ASP A 370 8.14 -3.50 27.36
C ASP A 370 7.82 -2.44 28.41
#